data_d3ea54605c1d8a52b3f9aa23a09ae5ef
#
_entry.id   d3ea54605c1d8a52b3f9aa23a09ae5ef
#
_cell.length_a   1.000
_cell.length_b   1.000
_cell.length_c   1.000
_cell.angle_alpha   90.00
_cell.angle_beta   90.00
_cell.angle_gamma   90.00
#
_symmetry.space_group_name_H-M   'P 1'
#
loop_
_entity.id
_entity.type
_entity.pdbx_description
1 polymer ?
#
loop_
_entity_poly.entity_id
_entity_poly.type
_entity_poly.pdbx_seq_one_letter_code
_entity_poly.pdbx_strand_id
1 'polypeptide(L)'
;WLRVCSSWAGSGHGSVTIPRVGMEVLVTFLEGDPDQPVVSGCLVNSKNPVPYELPAHKTRSVFRSRSSPGSTGFNELHLEDRVGQELIYLRAQRDMEQKIEHDSRLEVGHERHETIKGNSIAVLEAEDQRTVTADRKVQLKANDYLHIASSSHTRVGQTWVAEAGQEVHIKAGANLILDA
;
A
#
# COMPACT_ATOMS: atom_id res chain seq x y z
N TRP A 1 21.74 -0.95 31.38
CA TRP A 1 20.51 -0.90 30.56
C TRP A 1 19.63 0.24 31.05
N LEU A 2 19.21 1.14 30.13
CA LEU A 2 18.21 2.16 30.41
C LEU A 2 16.84 1.69 29.92
N ARG A 3 15.82 1.90 30.72
CA ARG A 3 14.42 1.70 30.32
C ARG A 3 14.00 2.84 29.37
N VAL A 4 13.25 2.52 28.34
CA VAL A 4 12.66 3.50 27.42
C VAL A 4 11.15 3.53 27.63
N CYS A 5 10.61 4.71 27.86
CA CYS A 5 9.18 4.92 27.98
C CYS A 5 8.49 4.71 26.62
N SER A 6 7.31 4.10 26.66
CA SER A 6 6.43 3.95 25.49
C SER A 6 5.07 4.53 25.83
N SER A 7 4.37 5.08 24.84
CA SER A 7 3.01 5.59 24.99
C SER A 7 1.97 4.49 25.25
N TRP A 8 2.31 3.25 24.92
CA TRP A 8 1.44 2.09 25.12
C TRP A 8 2.28 0.82 25.27
N ALA A 9 2.14 0.13 26.40
CA ALA A 9 2.89 -1.08 26.71
C ALA A 9 2.01 -2.08 27.47
N GLY A 10 2.06 -3.34 27.07
CA GLY A 10 1.34 -4.44 27.70
C GLY A 10 2.03 -5.78 27.43
N SER A 11 1.41 -6.87 27.88
CA SER A 11 1.94 -8.23 27.69
C SER A 11 1.80 -8.65 26.22
N GLY A 12 2.87 -8.50 25.45
CA GLY A 12 2.93 -8.90 24.03
C GLY A 12 2.24 -7.94 23.06
N HIS A 13 1.79 -6.77 23.51
CA HIS A 13 1.21 -5.73 22.67
C HIS A 13 1.68 -4.33 23.09
N GLY A 14 1.58 -3.37 22.18
CA GLY A 14 1.97 -1.98 22.43
C GLY A 14 2.78 -1.37 21.31
N SER A 15 3.36 -0.22 21.57
CA SER A 15 4.27 0.47 20.63
C SER A 15 5.70 0.41 21.13
N VAL A 16 6.64 0.22 20.19
CA VAL A 16 8.06 0.26 20.52
C VAL A 16 8.82 1.07 19.46
N THR A 17 9.53 2.09 19.91
CA THR A 17 10.47 2.88 19.09
C THR A 17 11.71 3.14 19.92
N ILE A 18 12.80 2.49 19.57
CA ILE A 18 14.05 2.57 20.32
C ILE A 18 14.91 3.71 19.78
N PRO A 19 15.36 4.66 20.63
CA PRO A 19 16.33 5.68 20.24
C PRO A 19 17.61 5.05 19.68
N ARG A 20 18.17 5.66 18.65
CA ARG A 20 19.39 5.18 18.00
C ARG A 20 20.59 6.02 18.44
N VAL A 21 21.77 5.45 18.32
CA VAL A 21 23.04 6.15 18.62
C VAL A 21 23.11 7.47 17.85
N GLY A 22 23.41 8.55 18.57
CA GLY A 22 23.47 9.92 18.05
C GLY A 22 22.18 10.73 18.19
N MET A 23 21.08 10.11 18.65
CA MET A 23 19.85 10.84 19.00
C MET A 23 19.98 11.47 20.40
N GLU A 24 19.43 12.66 20.56
CA GLU A 24 19.27 13.32 21.85
C GLU A 24 18.01 12.81 22.54
N VAL A 25 18.15 12.44 23.81
CA VAL A 25 17.05 11.89 24.61
C VAL A 25 16.85 12.67 25.89
N LEU A 26 15.61 12.77 26.32
CA LEU A 26 15.23 13.29 27.63
C LEU A 26 15.23 12.13 28.62
N VAL A 27 16.00 12.27 29.70
CA VAL A 27 16.07 11.29 30.80
C VAL A 27 15.38 11.88 32.03
N THR A 28 14.48 11.10 32.60
CA THR A 28 13.83 11.40 33.87
C THR A 28 14.19 10.33 34.90
N PHE A 29 14.00 10.62 36.16
CA PHE A 29 14.34 9.72 37.27
C PHE A 29 13.07 9.39 38.05
N LEU A 30 12.75 8.09 38.18
CA LEU A 30 11.57 7.64 38.90
C LEU A 30 11.71 8.05 40.38
N GLU A 31 10.64 8.67 40.91
CA GLU A 31 10.60 9.18 42.30
C GLU A 31 11.77 10.13 42.69
N GLY A 32 12.47 10.68 41.67
CA GLY A 32 13.64 11.53 41.87
C GLY A 32 14.92 10.78 42.21
N ASP A 33 14.90 9.44 42.14
CA ASP A 33 16.05 8.59 42.48
C ASP A 33 17.02 8.54 41.28
N PRO A 34 18.27 9.04 41.42
CA PRO A 34 19.28 9.04 40.36
C PRO A 34 19.67 7.62 39.88
N ASP A 35 19.42 6.60 40.67
CA ASP A 35 19.70 5.20 40.31
C ASP A 35 18.57 4.56 39.46
N GLN A 36 17.50 5.31 39.24
CA GLN A 36 16.34 4.84 38.43
C GLN A 36 16.07 5.72 37.20
N PRO A 37 17.03 5.86 36.27
CA PRO A 37 16.86 6.66 35.06
C PRO A 37 15.93 5.97 34.06
N VAL A 38 15.09 6.77 33.38
CA VAL A 38 14.19 6.34 32.29
C VAL A 38 14.27 7.34 31.14
N VAL A 39 14.47 6.86 29.92
CA VAL A 39 14.34 7.68 28.72
C VAL A 39 12.86 7.95 28.49
N SER A 40 12.44 9.20 28.61
CA SER A 40 11.03 9.63 28.48
C SER A 40 10.68 10.19 27.10
N GLY A 41 11.67 10.50 26.25
CA GLY A 41 11.44 10.98 24.90
C GLY A 41 12.74 11.28 24.14
N CYS A 42 12.56 11.69 22.87
CA CYS A 42 13.64 12.19 22.03
C CYS A 42 13.44 13.67 21.73
N LEU A 43 14.54 14.42 21.61
CA LEU A 43 14.53 15.85 21.29
C LEU A 43 15.11 16.08 19.90
N VAL A 44 14.44 16.97 19.14
CA VAL A 44 14.98 17.46 17.87
C VAL A 44 16.02 18.54 18.15
N ASN A 45 17.08 18.57 17.36
CA ASN A 45 18.16 19.55 17.47
C ASN A 45 18.75 19.87 16.09
N SER A 46 19.77 20.72 16.03
CA SER A 46 20.45 21.11 14.79
C SER A 46 21.12 19.95 14.03
N LYS A 47 21.51 18.88 14.74
CA LYS A 47 22.10 17.65 14.13
C LYS A 47 21.03 16.64 13.72
N ASN A 48 19.91 16.62 14.44
CA ASN A 48 18.76 15.73 14.20
C ASN A 48 17.49 16.58 14.02
N PRO A 49 17.32 17.26 12.87
CA PRO A 49 16.15 18.09 12.61
C PRO A 49 14.90 17.25 12.37
N VAL A 50 13.73 17.91 12.39
CA VAL A 50 12.46 17.31 11.99
C VAL A 50 12.49 16.83 10.52
N PRO A 51 11.67 15.83 10.14
CA PRO A 51 11.66 15.26 8.79
C PRO A 51 11.32 16.26 7.68
N TYR A 52 10.57 17.31 7.98
CA TYR A 52 10.15 18.38 7.06
C TYR A 52 10.39 19.75 7.67
N GLU A 53 10.79 20.69 6.84
CA GLU A 53 11.12 22.05 7.27
C GLU A 53 9.92 22.79 7.87
N LEU A 54 10.13 23.42 9.01
CA LEU A 54 9.17 24.29 9.67
C LEU A 54 9.54 25.76 9.46
N PRO A 55 8.57 26.67 9.32
CA PRO A 55 7.12 26.49 9.46
C PRO A 55 6.39 26.05 8.17
N ALA A 56 7.10 25.81 7.07
CA ALA A 56 6.51 25.52 5.76
C ALA A 56 5.52 24.32 5.80
N HIS A 57 5.82 23.30 6.59
CA HIS A 57 5.03 22.07 6.73
C HIS A 57 4.38 21.92 8.12
N LYS A 58 3.93 23.01 8.72
CA LYS A 58 3.35 23.00 10.08
C LYS A 58 2.04 22.22 10.23
N THR A 59 1.34 21.95 9.10
CA THR A 59 0.10 21.18 9.02
C THR A 59 0.33 19.69 8.81
N ARG A 60 1.59 19.25 8.71
CA ARG A 60 1.94 17.86 8.43
C ARG A 60 2.28 17.10 9.70
N SER A 61 1.58 15.99 9.93
CA SER A 61 1.90 15.00 10.95
C SER A 61 2.67 13.84 10.31
N VAL A 62 3.86 13.49 10.85
CA VAL A 62 4.79 12.56 10.20
C VAL A 62 5.29 11.50 11.16
N PHE A 63 5.22 10.25 10.73
CA PHE A 63 6.00 9.16 11.29
C PHE A 63 6.96 8.65 10.20
N ARG A 64 8.27 8.96 10.35
CA ARG A 64 9.31 8.53 9.42
C ARG A 64 10.38 7.73 10.13
N SER A 65 10.63 6.53 9.63
CA SER A 65 11.78 5.72 10.03
C SER A 65 12.99 6.02 9.15
N ARG A 66 14.13 5.39 9.43
CA ARG A 66 15.32 5.44 8.59
C ARG A 66 15.91 4.05 8.47
N SER A 67 16.25 3.65 7.27
CA SER A 67 16.95 2.39 7.03
C SER A 67 18.32 2.38 7.71
N SER A 68 18.71 1.25 8.28
CA SER A 68 19.96 1.07 9.02
C SER A 68 20.58 -0.28 8.67
N PRO A 69 21.93 -0.38 8.68
CA PRO A 69 22.92 0.67 8.89
C PRO A 69 23.20 1.51 7.63
N GLY A 70 23.68 2.74 7.82
CA GLY A 70 24.35 3.55 6.78
C GLY A 70 23.54 3.88 5.50
N SER A 71 22.20 3.93 5.56
CA SER A 71 21.34 4.17 4.41
C SER A 71 20.58 5.49 4.50
N THR A 72 20.25 6.06 3.33
CA THR A 72 19.35 7.22 3.19
C THR A 72 17.87 6.81 3.00
N GLY A 73 17.60 5.51 2.86
CA GLY A 73 16.25 4.96 2.70
C GLY A 73 15.38 5.17 3.94
N PHE A 74 14.05 5.20 3.75
CA PHE A 74 13.10 5.40 4.84
C PHE A 74 11.71 4.83 4.50
N ASN A 75 10.96 4.44 5.54
CA ASN A 75 9.52 4.24 5.47
C ASN A 75 8.82 5.45 6.07
N GLU A 76 7.63 5.77 5.58
CA GLU A 76 6.91 6.96 6.03
C GLU A 76 5.39 6.76 6.00
N LEU A 77 4.74 7.24 7.04
CA LEU A 77 3.33 7.59 7.06
C LEU A 77 3.22 9.08 7.40
N HIS A 78 2.58 9.86 6.55
CA HIS A 78 2.25 11.23 6.92
C HIS A 78 0.83 11.63 6.52
N LEU A 79 0.30 12.57 7.28
CA LEU A 79 -0.97 13.23 7.02
C LEU A 79 -0.67 14.70 6.75
N GLU A 80 -1.18 15.24 5.65
CA GLU A 80 -1.17 16.68 5.36
C GLU A 80 -2.60 17.20 5.52
N ASP A 81 -2.79 18.18 6.43
CA ASP A 81 -4.10 18.75 6.76
C ASP A 81 -4.30 20.17 6.20
N ARG A 82 -3.48 20.58 5.24
CA ARG A 82 -3.66 21.86 4.56
C ARG A 82 -4.90 21.82 3.67
N VAL A 83 -5.83 22.74 3.89
CA VAL A 83 -7.09 22.82 3.13
C VAL A 83 -6.85 22.84 1.62
N GLY A 84 -7.50 21.92 0.90
CA GLY A 84 -7.36 21.72 -0.55
C GLY A 84 -6.09 20.98 -0.98
N GLN A 85 -5.28 20.49 -0.03
CA GLN A 85 -4.09 19.68 -0.26
C GLN A 85 -4.01 18.49 0.72
N GLU A 86 -5.15 18.11 1.28
CA GLU A 86 -5.24 17.02 2.24
C GLU A 86 -4.72 15.72 1.61
N LEU A 87 -3.89 15.00 2.33
CA LEU A 87 -3.25 13.79 1.82
C LEU A 87 -2.92 12.81 2.96
N ILE A 88 -3.20 11.53 2.73
CA ILE A 88 -2.58 10.44 3.49
C ILE A 88 -1.56 9.77 2.58
N TYR A 89 -0.31 9.81 2.99
CA TYR A 89 0.80 9.24 2.23
C TYR A 89 1.42 8.07 2.98
N LEU A 90 1.51 6.92 2.32
CA LEU A 90 2.16 5.73 2.84
C LEU A 90 3.29 5.31 1.89
N ARG A 91 4.49 5.20 2.43
CA ARG A 91 5.68 4.80 1.67
C ARG A 91 6.41 3.66 2.34
N ALA A 92 6.61 2.58 1.61
CA ALA A 92 7.56 1.53 1.93
C ALA A 92 8.85 1.72 1.11
N GLN A 93 10.02 1.61 1.75
CA GLN A 93 11.31 1.71 1.07
C GLN A 93 11.57 0.54 0.15
N ARG A 94 11.09 -0.63 0.52
CA ARG A 94 11.28 -1.88 -0.21
C ARG A 94 9.95 -2.60 -0.39
N ASP A 95 9.53 -3.34 0.57
CA ASP A 95 8.38 -4.21 0.48
C ASP A 95 7.24 -3.68 1.39
N MET A 96 6.01 -3.88 0.96
CA MET A 96 4.82 -3.62 1.76
C MET A 96 3.95 -4.87 1.75
N GLU A 97 3.62 -5.37 2.94
CA GLU A 97 2.71 -6.49 3.13
C GLU A 97 1.45 -6.01 3.84
N GLN A 98 0.30 -6.44 3.36
CA GLN A 98 -0.99 -6.20 3.98
C GLN A 98 -1.69 -7.54 4.18
N LYS A 99 -2.02 -7.87 5.42
CA LYS A 99 -2.76 -9.07 5.78
C LYS A 99 -4.08 -8.67 6.44
N ILE A 100 -5.19 -9.15 5.90
CA ILE A 100 -6.53 -8.86 6.36
C ILE A 100 -7.22 -10.19 6.62
N GLU A 101 -7.59 -10.45 7.86
CA GLU A 101 -8.16 -11.74 8.26
C GLU A 101 -9.64 -11.89 7.90
N HIS A 102 -10.32 -10.80 7.53
CA HIS A 102 -11.73 -10.85 7.18
C HIS A 102 -12.01 -10.00 5.94
N ASP A 103 -12.65 -8.87 6.02
CA ASP A 103 -13.06 -8.06 4.88
C ASP A 103 -12.08 -6.92 4.56
N SER A 104 -11.87 -6.65 3.27
CA SER A 104 -11.25 -5.43 2.78
C SER A 104 -12.22 -4.67 1.90
N ARG A 105 -12.45 -3.39 2.20
CA ARG A 105 -13.31 -2.50 1.41
C ARG A 105 -12.54 -1.27 1.00
N LEU A 106 -12.62 -0.94 -0.29
CA LEU A 106 -12.02 0.27 -0.85
C LEU A 106 -13.08 1.02 -1.67
N GLU A 107 -13.34 2.25 -1.28
CA GLU A 107 -14.20 3.18 -2.03
C GLU A 107 -13.35 4.37 -2.48
N VAL A 108 -13.38 4.67 -3.78
CA VAL A 108 -12.61 5.76 -4.37
C VAL A 108 -13.57 6.72 -5.07
N GLY A 109 -13.69 7.93 -4.57
CA GLY A 109 -14.65 8.92 -5.07
C GLY A 109 -14.34 9.51 -6.45
N HIS A 110 -13.12 9.36 -6.96
CA HIS A 110 -12.73 9.90 -8.27
C HIS A 110 -11.93 8.87 -9.06
N GLU A 111 -10.61 8.89 -9.01
CA GLU A 111 -9.77 8.03 -9.84
C GLU A 111 -8.90 7.09 -9.00
N ARG A 112 -8.69 5.88 -9.51
CA ARG A 112 -7.69 4.95 -9.00
C ARG A 112 -6.66 4.67 -10.09
N HIS A 113 -5.39 5.00 -9.81
CA HIS A 113 -4.25 4.62 -10.65
C HIS A 113 -3.44 3.51 -10.02
N GLU A 114 -3.09 2.50 -10.81
CA GLU A 114 -2.25 1.40 -10.38
C GLU A 114 -1.18 1.14 -11.44
N THR A 115 0.10 1.12 -11.02
CA THR A 115 1.24 0.83 -11.90
C THR A 115 2.08 -0.27 -11.29
N ILE A 116 2.15 -1.41 -11.96
CA ILE A 116 2.93 -2.58 -11.55
C ILE A 116 4.02 -2.80 -12.60
N LYS A 117 5.29 -2.65 -12.20
CA LYS A 117 6.44 -2.81 -13.10
C LYS A 117 6.86 -4.27 -13.31
N GLY A 118 6.46 -5.14 -12.43
CA GLY A 118 6.70 -6.58 -12.50
C GLY A 118 5.40 -7.35 -12.76
N ASN A 119 5.30 -8.56 -12.24
CA ASN A 119 4.12 -9.39 -12.37
C ASN A 119 3.01 -8.94 -11.42
N SER A 120 1.76 -9.00 -11.88
CA SER A 120 0.56 -8.94 -11.04
C SER A 120 -0.06 -10.33 -10.98
N ILE A 121 -0.23 -10.86 -9.77
CA ILE A 121 -0.82 -12.18 -9.54
C ILE A 121 -2.02 -12.00 -8.63
N ALA A 122 -3.19 -12.45 -9.08
CA ALA A 122 -4.40 -12.49 -8.28
C ALA A 122 -4.95 -13.91 -8.25
N VAL A 123 -5.23 -14.43 -7.07
CA VAL A 123 -5.92 -15.70 -6.87
C VAL A 123 -7.24 -15.42 -6.17
N LEU A 124 -8.34 -15.74 -6.81
CA LEU A 124 -9.70 -15.55 -6.31
C LEU A 124 -10.34 -16.93 -6.19
N GLU A 125 -10.57 -17.35 -4.96
CA GLU A 125 -11.13 -18.68 -4.67
C GLU A 125 -12.66 -18.75 -4.75
N ALA A 126 -13.28 -17.59 -5.02
CA ALA A 126 -14.73 -17.46 -5.19
C ALA A 126 -15.04 -16.62 -6.44
N GLU A 127 -16.13 -15.90 -6.44
CA GLU A 127 -16.61 -15.11 -7.58
C GLU A 127 -15.80 -13.81 -7.76
N ASP A 128 -15.43 -13.48 -9.02
CA ASP A 128 -14.94 -12.15 -9.42
C ASP A 128 -16.05 -11.43 -10.19
N GLN A 129 -16.68 -10.45 -9.57
CA GLN A 129 -17.74 -9.66 -10.19
C GLN A 129 -17.23 -8.25 -10.52
N ARG A 130 -17.33 -7.85 -11.78
CA ARG A 130 -16.92 -6.53 -12.27
C ARG A 130 -18.01 -5.88 -13.10
N THR A 131 -18.41 -4.68 -12.69
CA THR A 131 -19.34 -3.84 -13.47
C THR A 131 -18.60 -2.59 -13.95
N VAL A 132 -18.63 -2.35 -15.26
CA VAL A 132 -18.06 -1.16 -15.89
C VAL A 132 -19.17 -0.45 -16.65
N THR A 133 -19.52 0.76 -16.24
CA THR A 133 -20.64 1.54 -16.84
C THR A 133 -20.25 2.32 -18.10
N ALA A 134 -18.96 2.46 -18.36
CA ALA A 134 -18.43 3.11 -19.55
C ALA A 134 -17.52 2.13 -20.33
N ASP A 135 -16.55 2.62 -21.07
CA ASP A 135 -15.65 1.79 -21.87
C ASP A 135 -14.69 0.98 -20.99
N ARG A 136 -14.51 -0.29 -21.35
CA ARG A 136 -13.40 -1.11 -20.87
C ARG A 136 -12.39 -1.30 -22.02
N LYS A 137 -11.17 -0.81 -21.83
CA LYS A 137 -10.07 -0.97 -22.79
C LYS A 137 -9.01 -1.92 -22.23
N VAL A 138 -8.67 -2.94 -22.99
CA VAL A 138 -7.60 -3.91 -22.65
C VAL A 138 -6.61 -3.93 -23.79
N GLN A 139 -5.33 -3.71 -23.51
CA GLN A 139 -4.27 -3.83 -24.49
C GLN A 139 -3.22 -4.81 -23.97
N LEU A 140 -3.03 -5.90 -24.67
CA LEU A 140 -2.00 -6.90 -24.40
C LEU A 140 -0.94 -6.82 -25.50
N LYS A 141 0.33 -6.70 -25.12
CA LYS A 141 1.46 -6.63 -26.08
C LYS A 141 2.07 -8.00 -26.36
N ALA A 142 1.55 -9.03 -25.72
CA ALA A 142 1.94 -10.42 -25.87
C ALA A 142 0.69 -11.30 -25.90
N ASN A 143 0.76 -12.53 -25.44
CA ASN A 143 -0.31 -13.50 -25.50
C ASN A 143 -1.37 -13.29 -24.43
N ASP A 144 -2.61 -13.63 -24.75
CA ASP A 144 -3.71 -13.83 -23.82
C ASP A 144 -4.08 -15.32 -23.77
N TYR A 145 -4.14 -15.90 -22.57
CA TYR A 145 -4.55 -17.27 -22.36
C TYR A 145 -5.79 -17.31 -21.48
N LEU A 146 -6.91 -17.69 -22.05
CA LEU A 146 -8.16 -17.86 -21.32
C LEU A 146 -8.57 -19.33 -21.31
N HIS A 147 -8.64 -19.94 -20.14
CA HIS A 147 -9.16 -21.29 -19.94
C HIS A 147 -10.41 -21.24 -19.06
N ILE A 148 -11.54 -21.77 -19.57
CA ILE A 148 -12.82 -21.82 -18.88
C ILE A 148 -13.27 -23.28 -18.83
N ALA A 149 -13.36 -23.83 -17.62
CA ALA A 149 -13.67 -25.24 -17.42
C ALA A 149 -15.14 -25.61 -17.73
N SER A 150 -16.04 -24.64 -17.71
CA SER A 150 -17.47 -24.89 -17.97
C SER A 150 -17.95 -24.08 -19.18
N SER A 151 -18.59 -22.94 -18.99
CA SER A 151 -19.24 -22.19 -20.05
C SER A 151 -18.77 -20.75 -20.13
N SER A 152 -18.64 -20.22 -21.34
CA SER A 152 -18.42 -18.79 -21.60
C SER A 152 -19.63 -18.25 -22.36
N HIS A 153 -20.20 -17.16 -21.85
CA HIS A 153 -21.33 -16.46 -22.47
C HIS A 153 -20.93 -15.03 -22.79
N THR A 154 -20.97 -14.68 -24.08
CA THR A 154 -20.72 -13.31 -24.55
C THR A 154 -21.98 -12.79 -25.25
N ARG A 155 -22.50 -11.66 -24.76
CA ARG A 155 -23.62 -10.97 -25.39
C ARG A 155 -23.21 -9.55 -25.76
N VAL A 156 -23.34 -9.22 -27.05
CA VAL A 156 -22.98 -7.90 -27.61
C VAL A 156 -24.22 -7.29 -28.22
N GLY A 157 -24.58 -6.07 -27.84
CA GLY A 157 -25.82 -5.43 -28.27
C GLY A 157 -25.80 -4.90 -29.69
N GLN A 158 -24.63 -4.65 -30.27
CA GLN A 158 -24.51 -4.12 -31.63
C GLN A 158 -23.58 -4.95 -32.50
N THR A 159 -22.28 -4.79 -32.38
CA THR A 159 -21.31 -5.41 -33.28
C THR A 159 -20.26 -6.16 -32.50
N TRP A 160 -20.04 -7.41 -32.87
CA TRP A 160 -18.90 -8.21 -32.40
C TRP A 160 -17.95 -8.46 -33.58
N VAL A 161 -16.68 -8.07 -33.41
CA VAL A 161 -15.64 -8.27 -34.43
C VAL A 161 -14.55 -9.13 -33.84
N ALA A 162 -14.15 -10.15 -34.59
CA ALA A 162 -12.93 -10.93 -34.32
C ALA A 162 -12.04 -10.87 -35.55
N GLU A 163 -10.81 -10.39 -35.40
CA GLU A 163 -9.82 -10.27 -36.46
C GLU A 163 -8.50 -10.91 -36.01
N ALA A 164 -7.89 -11.70 -36.88
CA ALA A 164 -6.58 -12.29 -36.68
C ALA A 164 -5.71 -12.08 -37.92
N GLY A 165 -4.43 -11.73 -37.72
CA GLY A 165 -3.49 -11.49 -38.82
C GLY A 165 -3.15 -12.74 -39.62
N GLN A 166 -3.37 -13.94 -39.08
CA GLN A 166 -3.07 -15.21 -39.75
C GLN A 166 -4.28 -16.15 -39.73
N GLU A 167 -4.72 -16.58 -38.56
CA GLU A 167 -5.72 -17.65 -38.46
C GLU A 167 -6.70 -17.42 -37.31
N VAL A 168 -7.99 -17.69 -37.53
CA VAL A 168 -9.00 -17.87 -36.48
C VAL A 168 -9.41 -19.34 -36.50
N HIS A 169 -9.07 -20.08 -35.46
CA HIS A 169 -9.42 -21.48 -35.34
C HIS A 169 -10.56 -21.68 -34.34
N ILE A 170 -11.71 -22.15 -34.82
CA ILE A 170 -12.90 -22.45 -34.01
C ILE A 170 -13.19 -23.96 -34.16
N LYS A 171 -13.17 -24.67 -33.01
CA LYS A 171 -13.45 -26.10 -32.96
C LYS A 171 -14.56 -26.37 -31.95
N ALA A 172 -15.60 -27.04 -32.37
CA ALA A 172 -16.68 -27.54 -31.54
C ALA A 172 -16.63 -29.07 -31.46
N GLY A 173 -16.88 -29.64 -30.29
CA GLY A 173 -16.92 -31.10 -30.09
C GLY A 173 -18.17 -31.74 -30.68
N ALA A 174 -19.31 -31.00 -30.75
CA ALA A 174 -20.56 -31.47 -31.31
C ALA A 174 -21.08 -30.50 -32.35
N ASN A 175 -21.50 -29.29 -32.01
CA ASN A 175 -22.15 -28.37 -32.94
C ASN A 175 -21.52 -26.98 -32.92
N LEU A 176 -21.37 -26.38 -34.10
CA LEU A 176 -21.13 -24.95 -34.29
C LEU A 176 -22.37 -24.41 -35.03
N ILE A 177 -23.13 -23.54 -34.39
CA ILE A 177 -24.37 -22.98 -34.95
C ILE A 177 -24.12 -21.49 -35.18
N LEU A 178 -24.33 -21.04 -36.42
CA LEU A 178 -24.26 -19.64 -36.83
C LEU A 178 -25.62 -19.31 -37.47
N ASP A 179 -26.45 -18.57 -36.76
CA ASP A 179 -27.76 -18.11 -37.24
C ASP A 179 -27.66 -16.63 -37.65
N ALA A 180 -28.28 -16.26 -38.75
CA ALA A 180 -28.31 -14.90 -39.30
C ALA A 180 -29.71 -14.27 -39.14
#